data_5793365436770d4a2ccee1092345b49e
#
_entry.id   5793365436770d4a2ccee1092345b49e
#
_cell.length_a   1.000
_cell.length_b   1.000
_cell.length_c   1.000
_cell.angle_alpha   90.00
_cell.angle_beta   90.00
_cell.angle_gamma   90.00
#
_symmetry.space_group_name_H-M   'P 1'
#
loop_
_entity.id
_entity.type
_entity.pdbx_description
1 polymer ?
#
loop_
_entity_poly.entity_id
_entity_poly.type
_entity_poly.pdbx_seq_one_letter_code
_entity_poly.pdbx_strand_id
1 'polypeptide(L)'
;LHNNHSHRVEFNDICEVLSGILESNILVISQKGKILGAASYSGIDKIGELITADTGGFVDNMLNERLLGVLSTKENVNLLTLGFSGGSERKFKALIAPVDIAGERLGTLFIYKCVADYDIDDIILCEYGATVVGLEMMSSVNNENAEDERKKKIVKSAIKTLSASELQ
;
A
#
# COMPACT_ATOMS: atom_id res chain seq x y z
N LEU A 1 10.80 -8.93 -23.63
CA LEU A 1 10.92 -7.81 -23.24
C LEU A 1 10.08 -7.23 -22.15
N HIS A 2 10.51 -6.60 -21.41
CA HIS A 2 10.08 -5.69 -20.44
C HIS A 2 8.77 -4.99 -20.59
N ASN A 3 7.97 -5.30 -21.54
CA ASN A 3 6.76 -4.55 -21.84
C ASN A 3 5.71 -4.57 -20.78
N ASN A 4 5.61 -5.65 -20.00
CA ASN A 4 4.64 -5.73 -18.92
C ASN A 4 4.93 -4.73 -17.80
N HIS A 5 6.19 -4.34 -17.63
CA HIS A 5 6.56 -3.36 -16.64
C HIS A 5 6.37 -1.93 -17.11
N SER A 6 6.38 -1.68 -18.42
CA SER A 6 6.24 -0.33 -18.96
C SER A 6 4.84 0.25 -18.85
N HIS A 7 3.82 -0.61 -18.63
CA HIS A 7 2.42 -0.18 -18.48
C HIS A 7 1.94 -0.18 -17.05
N ARG A 8 2.84 -0.48 -16.11
CA ARG A 8 2.48 -0.69 -14.72
C ARG A 8 3.30 0.24 -13.85
N VAL A 9 2.63 1.17 -13.19
CA VAL A 9 3.27 1.98 -12.16
C VAL A 9 3.39 1.10 -10.94
N GLU A 10 4.60 0.86 -10.48
CA GLU A 10 4.84 0.06 -9.28
C GLU A 10 4.59 0.88 -8.04
N PHE A 11 4.15 0.23 -6.96
CA PHE A 11 3.91 0.92 -5.70
C PHE A 11 5.17 1.59 -5.16
N ASN A 12 6.33 0.96 -5.33
CA ASN A 12 7.59 1.56 -4.92
C ASN A 12 7.88 2.86 -5.68
N ASP A 13 7.53 2.93 -6.96
CA ASP A 13 7.73 4.14 -7.77
C ASP A 13 6.88 5.29 -7.25
N ILE A 14 5.62 5.00 -6.93
CA ILE A 14 4.73 6.00 -6.33
C ILE A 14 5.30 6.48 -4.99
N CYS A 15 5.76 5.55 -4.16
CA CYS A 15 6.36 5.88 -2.87
C CYS A 15 7.61 6.73 -3.02
N GLU A 16 8.46 6.45 -3.99
CA GLU A 16 9.67 7.22 -4.24
C GLU A 16 9.37 8.65 -4.64
N VAL A 17 8.39 8.85 -5.51
CA VAL A 17 7.97 10.19 -5.93
C VAL A 17 7.44 10.98 -4.73
N LEU A 18 6.55 10.37 -3.95
CA LEU A 18 5.98 11.00 -2.76
C LEU A 18 7.07 11.30 -1.72
N SER A 19 7.99 10.37 -1.52
CA SER A 19 9.09 10.54 -0.58
C SER A 19 9.95 11.75 -0.94
N GLY A 20 10.28 11.92 -2.21
CA GLY A 20 11.08 13.04 -2.67
C GLY A 20 10.39 14.39 -2.50
N ILE A 21 9.10 14.46 -2.78
CA ILE A 21 8.34 15.71 -2.68
C ILE A 21 8.02 16.07 -1.22
N LEU A 22 7.57 15.08 -0.45
CA LEU A 22 7.16 15.29 0.95
C LEU A 22 8.32 15.23 1.94
N GLU A 23 9.51 14.86 1.46
CA GLU A 23 10.70 14.69 2.29
C GLU A 23 10.41 13.79 3.50
N SER A 24 9.80 12.67 3.22
CA SER A 24 9.23 11.76 4.22
C SER A 24 9.47 10.30 3.83
N ASN A 25 9.38 9.42 4.81
CA ASN A 25 9.29 7.99 4.55
C ASN A 25 7.85 7.64 4.21
N ILE A 26 7.67 6.73 3.27
CA ILE A 26 6.36 6.36 2.73
C ILE A 26 6.15 4.86 2.80
N LEU A 27 4.95 4.45 3.19
CA LEU A 27 4.51 3.04 3.12
C LEU A 27 3.13 2.98 2.47
N VAL A 28 2.96 2.04 1.58
CA VAL A 28 1.64 1.66 1.05
C VAL A 28 1.29 0.32 1.65
N ILE A 29 0.21 0.28 2.41
CA ILE A 29 -0.20 -0.88 3.18
C ILE A 29 -1.56 -1.35 2.66
N SER A 30 -1.71 -2.65 2.36
CA SER A 30 -2.99 -3.20 1.93
C SER A 30 -3.97 -3.28 3.09
N GLN A 31 -5.23 -3.54 2.81
CA GLN A 31 -6.26 -3.73 3.83
C GLN A 31 -5.87 -4.81 4.84
N LYS A 32 -5.18 -5.85 4.40
CA LYS A 32 -4.75 -6.96 5.28
C LYS A 32 -3.44 -6.67 6.01
N GLY A 33 -2.85 -5.52 5.80
CA GLY A 33 -1.60 -5.13 6.46
C GLY A 33 -0.34 -5.48 5.70
N LYS A 34 -0.45 -5.93 4.46
CA LYS A 34 0.72 -6.25 3.65
C LYS A 34 1.36 -4.96 3.12
N ILE A 35 2.68 -4.86 3.22
CA ILE A 35 3.43 -3.75 2.65
C ILE A 35 3.55 -3.97 1.14
N LEU A 36 2.88 -3.15 0.37
CA LEU A 36 2.88 -3.21 -1.09
C LEU A 36 3.96 -2.34 -1.72
N GLY A 37 4.37 -1.29 -1.03
CA GLY A 37 5.41 -0.40 -1.49
C GLY A 37 5.97 0.41 -0.33
N ALA A 38 7.20 0.85 -0.51
CA ALA A 38 7.90 1.65 0.50
C ALA A 38 8.95 2.54 -0.15
N ALA A 39 9.24 3.65 0.48
CA ALA A 39 10.37 4.51 0.13
C ALA A 39 10.87 5.20 1.39
N SER A 40 12.17 5.43 1.43
CA SER A 40 12.82 6.12 2.55
C SER A 40 13.41 7.43 2.08
N TYR A 41 13.30 8.45 2.91
CA TYR A 41 13.96 9.73 2.66
C TYR A 41 15.23 9.83 3.49
N SER A 42 16.27 10.41 2.92
CA SER A 42 17.56 10.54 3.58
C SER A 42 17.46 11.32 4.89
N GLY A 43 18.06 10.81 5.95
CA GLY A 43 18.09 11.47 7.24
C GLY A 43 16.89 11.14 8.15
N ILE A 44 15.95 10.35 7.68
CA ILE A 44 14.81 9.91 8.49
C ILE A 44 15.01 8.44 8.87
N ASP A 45 15.11 8.19 10.17
CA ASP A 45 15.21 6.82 10.67
C ASP A 45 13.92 6.05 10.40
N LYS A 46 14.04 4.78 10.14
CA LYS A 46 12.87 3.91 10.03
C LYS A 46 12.33 3.60 11.42
N ILE A 47 11.01 3.53 11.52
CA ILE A 47 10.37 3.14 12.78
C ILE A 47 10.65 1.67 13.04
N GLY A 48 11.14 1.34 14.25
CA GLY A 48 11.58 -0.01 14.61
C GLY A 48 10.51 -1.07 14.38
N GLU A 49 9.26 -0.77 14.71
CA GLU A 49 8.14 -1.69 14.55
C GLU A 49 7.78 -1.95 13.07
N LEU A 50 8.22 -1.06 12.17
CA LEU A 50 8.01 -1.19 10.73
C LEU A 50 9.24 -1.69 9.98
N ILE A 51 10.41 -1.71 10.62
CA ILE A 51 11.65 -2.18 9.99
C ILE A 51 11.55 -3.65 9.58
N THR A 52 10.85 -4.45 10.38
CA THR A 52 10.67 -5.87 10.12
C THR A 52 9.70 -6.14 8.96
N ALA A 53 9.00 -5.11 8.49
CA ALA A 53 8.02 -5.22 7.43
C ALA A 53 8.58 -4.66 6.13
N ASP A 54 9.39 -5.44 5.44
CA ASP A 54 9.86 -5.11 4.09
C ASP A 54 8.70 -5.24 3.10
N THR A 55 8.89 -4.74 1.88
CA THR A 55 7.91 -4.92 0.81
C THR A 55 7.58 -6.41 0.68
N GLY A 56 6.31 -6.75 0.80
CA GLY A 56 5.83 -8.12 0.84
C GLY A 56 5.64 -8.68 2.24
N GLY A 57 6.22 -8.04 3.27
CA GLY A 57 5.95 -8.38 4.66
C GLY A 57 4.65 -7.77 5.18
N PHE A 58 4.31 -8.06 6.42
CA PHE A 58 3.07 -7.58 7.02
C PHE A 58 3.38 -6.72 8.25
N VAL A 59 2.61 -5.66 8.43
CA VAL A 59 2.63 -4.91 9.68
C VAL A 59 1.87 -5.71 10.74
N ASP A 60 2.13 -5.38 12.02
CA ASP A 60 1.43 -6.00 13.13
C ASP A 60 -0.09 -5.83 12.99
N ASN A 61 -0.84 -6.89 13.32
CA ASN A 61 -2.29 -6.90 13.17
C ASN A 61 -2.99 -5.78 13.97
N MET A 62 -2.55 -5.54 15.19
CA MET A 62 -3.17 -4.50 16.02
C MET A 62 -2.89 -3.12 15.46
N LEU A 63 -1.69 -2.90 14.94
CA LEU A 63 -1.34 -1.66 14.28
C LEU A 63 -2.20 -1.47 13.02
N ASN A 64 -2.32 -2.50 12.20
CA ASN A 64 -3.14 -2.43 11.00
C ASN A 64 -4.60 -2.14 11.33
N GLU A 65 -5.16 -2.75 12.36
CA GLU A 65 -6.51 -2.46 12.84
C GLU A 65 -6.70 -0.99 13.17
N ARG A 66 -5.72 -0.40 13.84
CA ARG A 66 -5.77 1.03 14.18
C ARG A 66 -5.65 1.91 12.95
N LEU A 67 -4.82 1.54 11.99
CA LEU A 67 -4.72 2.26 10.72
C LEU A 67 -6.04 2.20 9.94
N LEU A 68 -6.70 1.05 9.94
CA LEU A 68 -8.01 0.91 9.30
C LEU A 68 -9.10 1.73 9.99
N GLY A 69 -8.90 2.08 11.25
CA GLY A 69 -9.78 3.00 11.98
C GLY A 69 -9.66 4.45 11.54
N VAL A 70 -8.63 4.79 10.77
CA VAL A 70 -8.46 6.13 10.20
C VAL A 70 -9.34 6.21 8.96
N LEU A 71 -10.46 6.92 9.07
CA LEU A 71 -11.50 6.97 8.03
C LEU A 71 -11.40 8.19 7.12
N SER A 72 -10.57 9.17 7.50
CA SER A 72 -10.28 10.36 6.69
C SER A 72 -8.81 10.71 6.90
N THR A 73 -8.25 11.50 5.99
CA THR A 73 -6.85 11.91 6.10
C THR A 73 -6.60 12.63 7.42
N LYS A 74 -5.55 12.22 8.13
CA LYS A 74 -5.13 12.79 9.40
C LYS A 74 -3.70 13.29 9.27
N GLU A 75 -3.51 14.57 9.57
CA GLU A 75 -2.20 15.20 9.53
C GLU A 75 -1.58 15.28 10.93
N ASN A 76 -0.26 15.24 10.96
CA ASN A 76 0.55 15.47 12.17
C ASN A 76 0.16 14.56 13.34
N VAL A 77 -0.11 13.30 13.03
CA VAL A 77 -0.50 12.31 14.03
C VAL A 77 0.72 11.89 14.83
N ASN A 78 0.58 11.94 16.16
CA ASN A 78 1.59 11.39 17.05
C ASN A 78 1.49 9.87 17.01
N LEU A 79 2.58 9.19 16.70
CA LEU A 79 2.59 7.73 16.55
C LEU A 79 2.23 6.98 17.82
N LEU A 80 2.43 7.59 19.00
CA LEU A 80 2.02 6.96 20.25
C LEU A 80 0.51 6.71 20.31
N THR A 81 -0.28 7.56 19.66
CA THR A 81 -1.74 7.39 19.61
C THR A 81 -2.17 6.19 18.78
N LEU A 82 -1.28 5.70 17.91
CA LEU A 82 -1.51 4.51 17.10
C LEU A 82 -0.98 3.23 17.74
N GLY A 83 -0.40 3.36 18.94
CA GLY A 83 0.11 2.22 19.68
C GLY A 83 1.57 1.89 19.40
N PHE A 84 2.29 2.75 18.70
CA PHE A 84 3.74 2.61 18.62
C PHE A 84 4.34 2.85 19.99
N SER A 85 5.27 2.00 20.39
CA SER A 85 5.94 2.11 21.68
C SER A 85 7.41 2.49 21.46
N GLY A 86 7.99 3.16 22.41
CA GLY A 86 9.39 3.50 22.40
C GLY A 86 9.66 4.99 22.39
N GLY A 87 10.89 5.37 22.72
CA GLY A 87 11.28 6.78 22.87
C GLY A 87 11.50 7.51 21.55
N SER A 88 11.94 6.80 20.52
CA SER A 88 12.24 7.41 19.23
C SER A 88 10.99 7.76 18.42
N GLU A 89 9.90 7.06 18.64
CA GLU A 89 8.64 7.28 17.93
C GLU A 89 7.96 8.59 18.31
N ARG A 90 8.34 9.17 19.44
CA ARG A 90 7.79 10.46 19.91
C ARG A 90 8.14 11.62 19.00
N LYS A 91 9.26 11.55 18.31
CA LYS A 91 9.71 12.61 17.41
C LYS A 91 9.07 12.56 16.04
N PHE A 92 8.41 11.46 15.71
CA PHE A 92 7.79 11.29 14.39
C PHE A 92 6.39 11.86 14.36
N LYS A 93 6.06 12.47 13.22
CA LYS A 93 4.70 12.88 12.91
C LYS A 93 4.28 12.16 11.65
N ALA A 94 3.06 11.67 11.63
CA ALA A 94 2.54 10.94 10.51
C ALA A 94 1.44 11.71 9.77
N LEU A 95 1.40 11.49 8.48
CA LEU A 95 0.33 11.93 7.59
C LEU A 95 -0.27 10.63 7.04
N ILE A 96 -1.51 10.35 7.39
CA ILE A 96 -2.14 9.07 7.12
C ILE A 96 -3.40 9.29 6.30
N ALA A 97 -3.48 8.63 5.15
CA ALA A 97 -4.66 8.71 4.31
C ALA A 97 -5.24 7.32 4.08
N PRO A 98 -6.55 7.16 4.25
CA PRO A 98 -7.20 5.93 3.81
C PRO A 98 -7.16 5.82 2.29
N VAL A 99 -6.95 4.63 1.79
CA VAL A 99 -7.01 4.35 0.35
C VAL A 99 -8.36 3.70 0.09
N ASP A 100 -9.30 4.53 -0.39
CA ASP A 100 -10.68 4.12 -0.67
C ASP A 100 -11.00 4.39 -2.13
N ILE A 101 -11.59 3.43 -2.81
CA ILE A 101 -12.10 3.63 -4.16
C ILE A 101 -13.55 3.11 -4.21
N ALA A 102 -14.45 3.97 -4.68
CA ALA A 102 -15.87 3.63 -4.83
C ALA A 102 -16.48 3.07 -3.52
N GLY A 103 -16.10 3.65 -2.40
CA GLY A 103 -16.63 3.24 -1.09
C GLY A 103 -15.99 2.00 -0.49
N GLU A 104 -15.01 1.41 -1.16
CA GLU A 104 -14.32 0.22 -0.67
C GLU A 104 -12.94 0.61 -0.13
N ARG A 105 -12.64 0.20 1.10
CA ARG A 105 -11.34 0.41 1.72
C ARG A 105 -10.34 -0.60 1.18
N LEU A 106 -9.31 -0.11 0.50
CA LEU A 106 -8.28 -0.96 -0.12
C LEU A 106 -7.00 -1.02 0.68
N GLY A 107 -6.72 -0.02 1.48
CA GLY A 107 -5.50 0.03 2.26
C GLY A 107 -5.26 1.36 2.93
N THR A 108 -4.00 1.65 3.20
CA THR A 108 -3.58 2.87 3.89
C THR A 108 -2.31 3.42 3.26
N LEU A 109 -2.26 4.72 3.06
CA LEU A 109 -1.03 5.43 2.71
C LEU A 109 -0.49 6.04 3.99
N PHE A 110 0.69 5.60 4.41
CA PHE A 110 1.31 5.99 5.67
C PHE A 110 2.61 6.74 5.40
N ILE A 111 2.66 8.00 5.81
CA ILE A 111 3.76 8.92 5.54
C ILE A 111 4.26 9.45 6.86
N TYR A 112 5.56 9.50 7.08
CA TYR A 112 6.08 10.05 8.33
C TYR A 112 7.42 10.75 8.15
N LYS A 113 7.63 11.77 8.98
CA LYS A 113 8.88 12.50 9.11
C LYS A 113 9.03 13.00 10.54
N CYS A 114 10.17 13.58 10.87
CA CYS A 114 10.47 13.96 12.25
C CYS A 114 10.78 15.43 12.48
N VAL A 115 10.75 16.29 11.47
CA VAL A 115 11.28 17.65 11.64
C VAL A 115 10.22 18.73 11.66
N ALA A 116 9.29 18.76 10.76
CA ALA A 116 8.31 19.82 10.63
C ALA A 116 6.92 19.26 10.46
N ASP A 117 5.91 20.08 10.69
CA ASP A 117 4.53 19.69 10.48
C ASP A 117 4.23 19.61 8.99
N TYR A 118 3.26 18.77 8.62
CA TYR A 118 2.69 18.74 7.29
C TYR A 118 1.70 19.91 7.15
N ASP A 119 1.74 20.56 6.00
CA ASP A 119 0.85 21.67 5.68
C ASP A 119 -0.28 21.23 4.73
N ILE A 120 -1.10 22.19 4.32
CA ILE A 120 -2.25 21.88 3.45
C ILE A 120 -1.82 21.34 2.08
N ASP A 121 -0.71 21.81 1.52
CA ASP A 121 -0.21 21.32 0.24
C ASP A 121 0.24 19.86 0.36
N ASP A 122 0.86 19.51 1.47
CA ASP A 122 1.24 18.14 1.77
C ASP A 122 0.02 17.23 1.86
N ILE A 123 -1.04 17.69 2.52
CA ILE A 123 -2.29 16.95 2.67
C ILE A 123 -2.94 16.71 1.30
N ILE A 124 -2.99 17.73 0.46
CA ILE A 124 -3.54 17.61 -0.90
C ILE A 124 -2.76 16.58 -1.71
N LEU A 125 -1.43 16.65 -1.66
CA LEU A 125 -0.59 15.70 -2.38
C LEU A 125 -0.76 14.27 -1.85
N CYS A 126 -0.89 14.13 -0.53
CA CYS A 126 -1.14 12.84 0.10
C CYS A 126 -2.46 12.23 -0.38
N GLU A 127 -3.51 13.01 -0.43
CA GLU A 127 -4.81 12.54 -0.88
C GLU A 127 -4.80 12.18 -2.37
N TYR A 128 -4.09 12.97 -3.17
CA TYR A 128 -3.88 12.63 -4.57
C TYR A 128 -3.12 11.31 -4.71
N GLY A 129 -2.05 11.15 -3.94
CA GLY A 129 -1.26 9.91 -3.89
C GLY A 129 -2.10 8.71 -3.48
N ALA A 130 -2.97 8.86 -2.49
CA ALA A 130 -3.87 7.80 -2.05
C ALA A 130 -4.82 7.37 -3.17
N THR A 131 -5.30 8.31 -3.98
CA THR A 131 -6.14 8.01 -5.14
C THR A 131 -5.37 7.20 -6.18
N VAL A 132 -4.15 7.64 -6.52
CA VAL A 132 -3.29 6.93 -7.47
C VAL A 132 -2.99 5.51 -7.00
N VAL A 133 -2.64 5.37 -5.72
CA VAL A 133 -2.40 4.07 -5.10
C VAL A 133 -3.65 3.18 -5.19
N GLY A 134 -4.81 3.74 -4.87
CA GLY A 134 -6.07 3.01 -4.93
C GLY A 134 -6.39 2.50 -6.33
N LEU A 135 -6.18 3.33 -7.35
CA LEU A 135 -6.38 2.93 -8.74
C LEU A 135 -5.42 1.81 -9.14
N GLU A 136 -4.18 1.88 -8.70
CA GLU A 136 -3.19 0.83 -8.96
C GLU A 136 -3.55 -0.48 -8.26
N MET A 137 -4.05 -0.41 -7.03
CA MET A 137 -4.54 -1.58 -6.31
C MET A 137 -5.69 -2.26 -7.05
N MET A 138 -6.64 -1.49 -7.56
CA MET A 138 -7.77 -2.03 -8.31
C MET A 138 -7.31 -2.66 -9.63
N SER A 139 -6.40 -2.02 -10.33
CA SER A 139 -5.83 -2.55 -11.56
C SER A 139 -5.15 -3.90 -11.33
N SER A 140 -4.39 -4.03 -10.25
CA SER A 140 -3.73 -5.28 -9.88
C SER A 140 -4.73 -6.40 -9.58
N VAL A 141 -5.79 -6.11 -8.83
CA VAL A 141 -6.85 -7.08 -8.53
C VAL A 141 -7.54 -7.53 -9.81
N ASN A 142 -7.89 -6.60 -10.69
CA ASN A 142 -8.55 -6.91 -11.96
C ASN A 142 -7.67 -7.79 -12.85
N ASN A 143 -6.37 -7.53 -12.89
CA ASN A 143 -5.43 -8.35 -13.64
C ASN A 143 -5.33 -9.77 -13.08
N GLU A 144 -5.28 -9.92 -11.77
CA GLU A 144 -5.28 -11.22 -11.12
C GLU A 144 -6.55 -12.01 -11.41
N ASN A 145 -7.71 -11.35 -11.33
CA ASN A 145 -8.99 -11.98 -11.64
C ASN A 145 -9.06 -12.44 -13.09
N ALA A 146 -8.58 -11.65 -14.03
CA ALA A 146 -8.53 -12.01 -15.45
C ALA A 146 -7.63 -13.23 -15.67
N GLU A 147 -6.49 -13.29 -15.00
CA GLU A 147 -5.60 -14.45 -15.07
C GLU A 147 -6.28 -15.71 -14.53
N ASP A 148 -6.94 -15.61 -13.36
CA ASP A 148 -7.64 -16.73 -12.75
C ASP A 148 -8.75 -17.26 -13.64
N GLU A 149 -9.52 -16.37 -14.25
CA GLU A 149 -10.59 -16.77 -15.18
C GLU A 149 -10.03 -17.49 -16.40
N ARG A 150 -8.93 -17.03 -16.96
CA ARG A 150 -8.26 -17.70 -18.07
C ARG A 150 -7.78 -19.10 -17.70
N LYS A 151 -7.17 -19.23 -16.53
CA LYS A 151 -6.71 -20.53 -16.01
C LYS A 151 -7.87 -21.49 -15.84
N LYS A 152 -8.99 -21.03 -15.30
CA LYS A 152 -10.20 -21.85 -15.13
C LYS A 152 -10.71 -22.34 -16.46
N LYS A 153 -10.74 -21.50 -17.49
CA LYS A 153 -11.18 -21.89 -18.84
C LYS A 153 -10.29 -22.95 -19.45
N ILE A 154 -9.00 -22.83 -19.31
CA ILE A 154 -8.01 -23.80 -19.81
C ILE A 154 -8.21 -25.15 -19.16
N VAL A 155 -8.36 -25.17 -17.82
CA VAL A 155 -8.59 -26.41 -17.08
C VAL A 155 -9.89 -27.08 -17.50
N LYS A 156 -10.98 -26.34 -17.66
CA LYS A 156 -12.25 -26.86 -18.13
C LYS A 156 -12.15 -27.47 -19.52
N SER A 157 -11.46 -26.83 -20.42
CA SER A 157 -11.22 -27.35 -21.78
C SER A 157 -10.43 -28.64 -21.76
N ALA A 158 -9.39 -28.71 -20.93
CA ALA A 158 -8.56 -29.92 -20.78
C ALA A 158 -9.40 -31.09 -20.26
N ILE A 159 -10.23 -30.84 -19.24
CA ILE A 159 -11.11 -31.86 -18.66
C ILE A 159 -12.10 -32.39 -19.70
N LYS A 160 -12.71 -31.51 -20.48
CA LYS A 160 -13.63 -31.89 -21.54
C LYS A 160 -12.95 -32.76 -22.60
N THR A 161 -11.74 -32.40 -23.01
CA THR A 161 -10.97 -33.16 -23.99
C THR A 161 -10.64 -34.55 -23.47
N LEU A 162 -10.21 -34.68 -22.21
CA LEU A 162 -9.94 -35.96 -21.59
C LEU A 162 -11.19 -36.84 -21.49
N SER A 163 -12.32 -36.26 -21.09
CA SER A 163 -13.58 -36.99 -20.98
C SER A 163 -14.03 -37.52 -22.35
N ALA A 164 -13.93 -36.71 -23.39
CA ALA A 164 -14.26 -37.13 -24.74
C ALA A 164 -13.35 -38.26 -25.23
N SER A 165 -12.06 -38.20 -24.90
CA SER A 165 -11.10 -39.24 -25.24
C SER A 165 -11.41 -40.57 -24.56
N GLU A 166 -11.89 -40.56 -23.31
CA GLU A 166 -12.27 -41.76 -22.59
C GLU A 166 -13.52 -42.45 -23.14
N LEU A 167 -14.41 -41.69 -23.73
CA LEU A 167 -15.66 -42.23 -24.32
C LEU A 167 -15.44 -42.89 -25.66
N GLN A 168 -14.31 -42.73 -26.27
CA GLN A 168 -13.94 -43.39 -27.53
C GLN A 168 -13.19 -44.69 -27.26
#